data_b72399e7f5c94b4151f2a88ea1f43b09
#
_entry.id   b72399e7f5c94b4151f2a88ea1f43b09
#
_cell.length_a   1.000
_cell.length_b   1.000
_cell.length_c   1.000
_cell.angle_alpha   90.00
_cell.angle_beta   90.00
_cell.angle_gamma   90.00
#
_symmetry.space_group_name_H-M   'P 1'
#
loop_
_entity.id
_entity.type
_entity.pdbx_description
1 polymer ?
#
loop_
_entity_poly.entity_id
_entity_poly.type
_entity_poly.pdbx_seq_one_letter_code
_entity_poly.pdbx_strand_id
1 'polypeptide(L)'
;TGVYWCELYTVLLDYNIEVYLVNAKYVKNVPGRKSDVSDARWLQKLHSYGLLNASFQPDNITRTLRSHVRVRKQITQSMSTEIQRMQKSLELMNIKLNNVIRDITGKTGIKIIESIISGERNPKKLSQHRDKRMKASREIIEKSLNGHWREEQLFNLSLAYEHYLFLRDQMIKCDNEIEKIMINMSDDTVPEKKTKKTIIRKNTPTFDVAQYIYNATGVELTEIYGIKGTIALTVFSETGANIKEKFPTDKQFVRWLNLVPDNKITGGKVISSKVKKRKNKAGQAFKSAANTLWKAQNPLADDLRRRKAKNGAGKAIVAIAKKLATIYYKMTQLSGFLIHSISRI
;
A
#
# COMPACT_ATOMS: atom_id res chain seq x y z
N THR A 1 20.42 5.75 -13.13
CA THR A 1 19.36 5.58 -12.15
C THR A 1 18.69 4.25 -12.39
N GLY A 2 17.73 3.76 -11.95
CA GLY A 2 17.18 2.40 -12.04
C GLY A 2 17.49 1.64 -10.76
N VAL A 3 17.76 0.34 -10.86
CA VAL A 3 18.02 -0.55 -9.71
C VAL A 3 19.51 -0.72 -9.38
N TYR A 4 20.40 -0.30 -10.29
CA TYR A 4 21.86 -0.56 -10.21
C TYR A 4 22.51 0.03 -8.95
N TRP A 5 21.99 1.13 -8.42
CA TRP A 5 22.53 1.74 -7.21
C TRP A 5 22.34 0.89 -5.95
N CYS A 6 21.36 0.00 -5.94
CA CYS A 6 21.00 -0.77 -4.74
C CYS A 6 22.14 -1.68 -4.31
N GLU A 7 22.71 -2.44 -5.25
CA GLU A 7 23.80 -3.37 -4.98
C GLU A 7 25.08 -2.64 -4.61
N LEU A 8 25.44 -1.61 -5.39
CA LEU A 8 26.59 -0.76 -5.07
C LEU A 8 26.47 -0.13 -3.68
N TYR A 9 25.26 0.35 -3.32
CA TYR A 9 25.01 0.92 -2.00
C TYR A 9 25.22 -0.12 -0.89
N THR A 10 24.77 -1.36 -1.09
CA THR A 10 24.92 -2.44 -0.11
C THR A 10 26.39 -2.83 0.06
N VAL A 11 27.10 -3.06 -1.05
CA VAL A 11 28.53 -3.40 -1.02
C VAL A 11 29.35 -2.33 -0.29
N LEU A 12 29.11 -1.04 -0.57
CA LEU A 12 29.84 0.05 0.10
C LEU A 12 29.56 0.09 1.61
N LEU A 13 28.34 -0.21 2.04
CA LEU A 13 28.02 -0.31 3.47
C LEU A 13 28.71 -1.50 4.13
N ASP A 14 28.83 -2.64 3.44
CA ASP A 14 29.51 -3.85 3.95
C ASP A 14 31.00 -3.60 4.18
N TYR A 15 31.58 -2.67 3.43
CA TYR A 15 32.94 -2.17 3.66
C TYR A 15 33.03 -1.02 4.68
N ASN A 16 31.95 -0.76 5.44
CA ASN A 16 31.86 0.34 6.43
C ASN A 16 32.12 1.74 5.84
N ILE A 17 31.79 1.94 4.56
CA ILE A 17 31.91 3.23 3.90
C ILE A 17 30.61 4.01 4.14
N GLU A 18 30.72 5.25 4.64
CA GLU A 18 29.58 6.16 4.77
C GLU A 18 29.06 6.58 3.38
N VAL A 19 27.86 6.19 3.03
CA VAL A 19 27.28 6.40 1.69
C VAL A 19 26.10 7.35 1.71
N TYR A 20 26.21 8.44 0.96
CA TYR A 20 25.11 9.40 0.74
C TYR A 20 24.38 9.10 -0.57
N LEU A 21 23.22 8.45 -0.49
CA LEU A 21 22.33 8.34 -1.65
C LEU A 21 21.58 9.67 -1.85
N VAL A 22 21.96 10.43 -2.86
CA VAL A 22 21.36 11.74 -3.13
C VAL A 22 20.36 11.73 -4.27
N ASN A 23 19.38 12.65 -4.21
CA ASN A 23 18.41 12.78 -5.28
C ASN A 23 19.00 13.62 -6.42
N ALA A 24 19.10 13.04 -7.61
CA ALA A 24 19.62 13.70 -8.80
C ALA A 24 19.01 15.08 -9.11
N LYS A 25 17.76 15.34 -8.69
CA LYS A 25 17.11 16.65 -8.86
C LYS A 25 17.85 17.77 -8.12
N TYR A 26 18.45 17.49 -6.98
CA TYR A 26 19.17 18.51 -6.19
C TYR A 26 20.60 18.71 -6.66
N VAL A 27 21.09 17.83 -7.52
CA VAL A 27 22.44 17.87 -8.08
C VAL A 27 22.49 18.51 -9.48
N LYS A 28 21.38 18.44 -10.23
CA LYS A 28 21.25 18.86 -11.64
C LYS A 28 20.97 20.34 -11.80
N ASN A 29 21.85 21.24 -11.44
CA ASN A 29 21.59 22.66 -11.67
C ASN A 29 22.77 23.44 -12.30
N VAL A 30 23.66 22.77 -13.05
CA VAL A 30 24.75 23.47 -13.75
C VAL A 30 24.54 23.34 -15.26
N PRO A 31 24.39 24.46 -16.00
CA PRO A 31 24.42 24.43 -17.45
C PRO A 31 25.85 24.13 -17.92
N GLY A 32 26.00 23.29 -18.94
CA GLY A 32 27.29 22.95 -19.56
C GLY A 32 27.34 21.55 -20.13
N ARG A 33 28.43 21.21 -20.79
CA ARG A 33 28.72 19.88 -21.35
C ARG A 33 28.79 18.85 -20.22
N LYS A 34 27.94 17.85 -20.22
CA LYS A 34 27.90 16.77 -19.24
C LYS A 34 28.80 15.63 -19.66
N SER A 35 29.74 15.29 -18.80
CA SER A 35 30.49 14.03 -18.83
C SER A 35 30.45 13.41 -17.44
N ASP A 36 30.61 12.08 -17.37
CA ASP A 36 30.60 11.37 -16.07
C ASP A 36 31.69 11.89 -15.13
N VAL A 37 32.84 12.29 -15.68
CA VAL A 37 33.95 12.91 -14.91
C VAL A 37 33.54 14.26 -14.35
N SER A 38 32.83 15.10 -15.11
CA SER A 38 32.38 16.41 -14.63
C SER A 38 31.30 16.26 -13.57
N ASP A 39 30.41 15.28 -13.71
CA ASP A 39 29.35 14.97 -12.74
C ASP A 39 29.97 14.42 -11.43
N ALA A 40 30.98 13.55 -11.50
CA ALA A 40 31.71 13.04 -10.33
C ALA A 40 32.44 14.17 -9.55
N ARG A 41 33.16 15.02 -10.26
CA ARG A 41 33.83 16.20 -9.65
C ARG A 41 32.83 17.16 -9.02
N TRP A 42 31.69 17.36 -9.65
CA TRP A 42 30.62 18.20 -9.11
C TRP A 42 30.02 17.61 -7.84
N LEU A 43 29.76 16.30 -7.81
CA LEU A 43 29.29 15.60 -6.62
C LEU A 43 30.29 15.68 -5.48
N GLN A 44 31.57 15.44 -5.76
CA GLN A 44 32.68 15.60 -4.78
C GLN A 44 32.68 17.01 -4.18
N LYS A 45 32.60 18.04 -5.03
CA LYS A 45 32.60 19.45 -4.58
C LYS A 45 31.41 19.77 -3.70
N LEU A 46 30.19 19.32 -4.09
CA LEU A 46 29.00 19.51 -3.28
C LEU A 46 29.09 18.76 -1.93
N HIS A 47 29.71 17.57 -1.93
CA HIS A 47 29.92 16.78 -0.72
C HIS A 47 30.91 17.51 0.22
N SER A 48 32.03 17.97 -0.27
CA SER A 48 33.04 18.70 0.52
C SER A 48 32.47 19.97 1.15
N TYR A 49 31.48 20.62 0.53
CA TYR A 49 30.82 21.81 1.09
C TYR A 49 29.62 21.45 2.00
N GLY A 50 29.33 20.17 2.27
CA GLY A 50 28.20 19.76 3.09
C GLY A 50 26.83 20.06 2.47
N LEU A 51 26.74 20.26 1.16
CA LEU A 51 25.52 20.66 0.45
C LEU A 51 24.65 19.46 0.02
N LEU A 52 25.14 18.23 0.20
CA LEU A 52 24.41 17.02 -0.13
C LEU A 52 23.58 16.53 1.06
N ASN A 53 22.28 16.34 0.83
CA ASN A 53 21.40 15.72 1.79
C ASN A 53 21.13 14.27 1.41
N ALA A 54 21.47 13.34 2.29
CA ALA A 54 21.19 11.92 2.10
C ALA A 54 19.68 11.65 2.00
N SER A 55 19.30 10.81 1.03
CA SER A 55 17.94 10.29 0.93
C SER A 55 17.72 9.20 1.98
N PHE A 56 16.59 9.23 2.65
CA PHE A 56 16.23 8.20 3.62
C PHE A 56 16.32 6.79 3.01
N GLN A 57 17.11 5.94 3.64
CA GLN A 57 17.19 4.50 3.39
C GLN A 57 16.84 3.76 4.69
N PRO A 58 15.94 2.75 4.65
CA PRO A 58 15.69 1.92 5.80
C PRO A 58 16.83 0.91 6.01
N ASP A 59 16.85 0.33 7.20
CA ASP A 59 17.71 -0.82 7.52
C ASP A 59 17.43 -2.03 6.61
N ASN A 60 18.30 -3.04 6.64
CA ASN A 60 18.23 -4.22 5.77
C ASN A 60 16.93 -5.01 5.97
N ILE A 61 16.49 -5.24 7.20
CA ILE A 61 15.25 -6.01 7.50
C ILE A 61 14.04 -5.26 6.94
N THR A 62 13.94 -3.95 7.21
CA THR A 62 12.88 -3.11 6.66
C THR A 62 12.93 -3.05 5.13
N ARG A 63 14.13 -3.09 4.53
CA ARG A 63 14.30 -3.12 3.07
C ARG A 63 13.78 -4.42 2.47
N THR A 64 14.06 -5.54 3.11
CA THR A 64 13.54 -6.86 2.74
C THR A 64 12.01 -6.90 2.87
N LEU A 65 11.47 -6.48 4.01
CA LEU A 65 10.02 -6.35 4.22
C LEU A 65 9.37 -5.49 3.13
N ARG A 66 9.94 -4.33 2.85
CA ARG A 66 9.48 -3.42 1.79
C ARG A 66 9.42 -4.11 0.43
N SER A 67 10.42 -4.91 0.08
CA SER A 67 10.46 -5.64 -1.18
C SER A 67 9.26 -6.61 -1.28
N HIS A 68 9.04 -7.44 -0.27
CA HIS A 68 7.95 -8.42 -0.24
C HIS A 68 6.58 -7.75 -0.23
N VAL A 69 6.36 -6.68 0.54
CA VAL A 69 5.10 -5.92 0.54
C VAL A 69 4.83 -5.28 -0.83
N ARG A 70 5.86 -4.89 -1.56
CA ARG A 70 5.71 -4.38 -2.94
C ARG A 70 5.35 -5.49 -3.93
N VAL A 71 5.97 -6.67 -3.81
CA VAL A 71 5.60 -7.86 -4.59
C VAL A 71 4.16 -8.26 -4.31
N ARG A 72 3.76 -8.34 -3.03
CA ARG A 72 2.37 -8.58 -2.62
C ARG A 72 1.38 -7.64 -3.31
N LYS A 73 1.72 -6.35 -3.37
CA LYS A 73 0.88 -5.36 -4.06
C LYS A 73 0.80 -5.63 -5.57
N GLN A 74 1.89 -6.02 -6.21
CA GLN A 74 1.90 -6.39 -7.64
C GLN A 74 1.01 -7.61 -7.89
N ILE A 75 1.12 -8.66 -7.06
CA ILE A 75 0.25 -9.84 -7.14
C ILE A 75 -1.23 -9.43 -7.03
N THR A 76 -1.58 -8.56 -6.05
CA THR A 76 -2.95 -8.06 -5.91
C THR A 76 -3.45 -7.33 -7.17
N GLN A 77 -2.59 -6.56 -7.83
CA GLN A 77 -2.92 -5.89 -9.08
C GLN A 77 -3.13 -6.87 -10.22
N SER A 78 -2.25 -7.87 -10.35
CA SER A 78 -2.39 -8.94 -11.35
C SER A 78 -3.67 -9.74 -11.14
N MET A 79 -3.99 -10.14 -9.90
CA MET A 79 -5.27 -10.79 -9.58
C MET A 79 -6.48 -9.94 -10.00
N SER A 80 -6.42 -8.62 -9.79
CA SER A 80 -7.49 -7.70 -10.21
C SER A 80 -7.64 -7.67 -11.73
N THR A 81 -6.54 -7.77 -12.48
CA THR A 81 -6.54 -7.85 -13.95
C THR A 81 -7.21 -9.15 -14.41
N GLU A 82 -6.89 -10.28 -13.77
CA GLU A 82 -7.53 -11.57 -14.13
C GLU A 82 -9.02 -11.57 -13.81
N ILE A 83 -9.44 -10.97 -12.70
CA ILE A 83 -10.87 -10.78 -12.40
C ILE A 83 -11.56 -9.99 -13.51
N GLN A 84 -10.94 -8.91 -14.00
CA GLN A 84 -11.49 -8.12 -15.10
C GLN A 84 -11.54 -8.92 -16.42
N ARG A 85 -10.55 -9.78 -16.68
CA ARG A 85 -10.55 -10.68 -17.84
C ARG A 85 -11.70 -11.70 -17.77
N MET A 86 -11.89 -12.35 -16.62
CA MET A 86 -13.04 -13.24 -16.38
C MET A 86 -14.37 -12.51 -16.60
N GLN A 87 -14.52 -11.31 -16.03
CA GLN A 87 -15.72 -10.50 -16.22
C GLN A 87 -15.97 -10.16 -17.69
N LYS A 88 -14.92 -9.79 -18.41
CA LYS A 88 -15.01 -9.48 -19.84
C LYS A 88 -15.43 -10.68 -20.65
N SER A 89 -14.89 -11.87 -20.40
CA SER A 89 -15.30 -13.11 -21.10
C SER A 89 -16.77 -13.43 -20.88
N LEU A 90 -17.27 -13.29 -19.62
CA LEU A 90 -18.70 -13.47 -19.31
C LEU A 90 -19.56 -12.43 -20.06
N GLU A 91 -19.19 -11.17 -20.05
CA GLU A 91 -19.91 -10.10 -20.76
C GLU A 91 -19.99 -10.33 -22.28
N LEU A 92 -18.89 -10.80 -22.88
CA LEU A 92 -18.84 -11.13 -24.33
C LEU A 92 -19.72 -12.33 -24.70
N MET A 93 -20.05 -13.17 -23.74
CA MET A 93 -21.06 -14.24 -23.86
C MET A 93 -22.47 -13.77 -23.48
N ASN A 94 -22.68 -12.47 -23.24
CA ASN A 94 -23.91 -11.88 -22.72
C ASN A 94 -24.37 -12.46 -21.36
N ILE A 95 -23.44 -13.01 -20.58
CA ILE A 95 -23.71 -13.50 -19.22
C ILE A 95 -23.53 -12.35 -18.24
N LYS A 96 -24.63 -11.86 -17.65
CA LYS A 96 -24.68 -10.65 -16.82
C LYS A 96 -24.49 -10.95 -15.32
N LEU A 97 -23.66 -11.93 -15.00
CA LEU A 97 -23.41 -12.37 -13.62
C LEU A 97 -22.91 -11.23 -12.73
N ASN A 98 -22.08 -10.32 -13.27
CA ASN A 98 -21.53 -9.16 -12.57
C ASN A 98 -22.61 -8.17 -12.07
N ASN A 99 -23.77 -8.13 -12.71
CA ASN A 99 -24.86 -7.23 -12.31
C ASN A 99 -25.64 -7.78 -11.11
N VAL A 100 -25.52 -9.09 -10.86
CA VAL A 100 -26.32 -9.81 -9.86
C VAL A 100 -25.50 -10.19 -8.64
N ILE A 101 -24.24 -10.56 -8.82
CA ILE A 101 -23.31 -10.86 -7.73
C ILE A 101 -22.25 -9.76 -7.59
N ARG A 102 -22.06 -9.33 -6.35
CA ARG A 102 -21.11 -8.25 -6.04
C ARG A 102 -19.65 -8.60 -6.38
N ASP A 103 -19.29 -9.87 -6.24
CA ASP A 103 -17.91 -10.35 -6.41
C ASP A 103 -17.95 -11.75 -7.05
N ILE A 104 -17.50 -11.83 -8.31
CA ILE A 104 -17.43 -13.08 -9.07
C ILE A 104 -16.41 -14.08 -8.48
N THR A 105 -15.45 -13.59 -7.69
CA THR A 105 -14.49 -14.45 -6.99
C THR A 105 -14.92 -14.79 -5.56
N GLY A 106 -16.15 -14.47 -5.19
CA GLY A 106 -16.79 -14.96 -3.97
C GLY A 106 -17.24 -16.41 -4.12
N LYS A 107 -17.66 -17.04 -3.01
CA LYS A 107 -18.02 -18.47 -2.95
C LYS A 107 -18.99 -18.91 -4.07
N THR A 108 -20.07 -18.15 -4.29
CA THR A 108 -21.04 -18.46 -5.35
C THR A 108 -20.47 -18.24 -6.75
N GLY A 109 -19.76 -17.11 -6.97
CA GLY A 109 -19.22 -16.79 -8.28
C GLY A 109 -18.18 -17.80 -8.74
N ILE A 110 -17.26 -18.19 -7.84
CA ILE A 110 -16.26 -19.24 -8.14
C ILE A 110 -16.92 -20.54 -8.55
N LYS A 111 -17.90 -21.03 -7.78
CA LYS A 111 -18.61 -22.28 -8.10
C LYS A 111 -19.33 -22.23 -9.44
N ILE A 112 -19.93 -21.08 -9.79
CA ILE A 112 -20.57 -20.90 -11.10
C ILE A 112 -19.51 -20.93 -12.21
N ILE A 113 -18.38 -20.22 -12.05
CA ILE A 113 -17.30 -20.18 -13.05
C ILE A 113 -16.71 -21.58 -13.23
N GLU A 114 -16.42 -22.29 -12.15
CA GLU A 114 -15.92 -23.69 -12.19
C GLU A 114 -16.88 -24.61 -12.95
N SER A 115 -18.18 -24.51 -12.66
CA SER A 115 -19.20 -25.31 -13.36
C SER A 115 -19.30 -24.95 -14.84
N ILE A 116 -19.16 -23.66 -15.20
CA ILE A 116 -19.12 -23.22 -16.61
C ILE A 116 -17.89 -23.81 -17.32
N ILE A 117 -16.72 -23.75 -16.70
CA ILE A 117 -15.46 -24.30 -17.24
C ILE A 117 -15.57 -25.82 -17.40
N SER A 118 -16.22 -26.50 -16.44
CA SER A 118 -16.49 -27.95 -16.49
C SER A 118 -17.56 -28.37 -17.51
N GLY A 119 -18.12 -27.43 -18.28
CA GLY A 119 -19.06 -27.74 -19.36
C GLY A 119 -20.54 -27.56 -19.02
N GLU A 120 -20.92 -27.15 -17.80
CA GLU A 120 -22.33 -26.90 -17.50
C GLU A 120 -22.82 -25.60 -18.17
N ARG A 121 -23.94 -25.68 -18.89
CA ARG A 121 -24.55 -24.57 -19.65
C ARG A 121 -25.96 -24.26 -19.23
N ASN A 122 -26.55 -25.09 -18.35
CA ASN A 122 -27.91 -24.92 -17.91
C ASN A 122 -28.01 -23.86 -16.81
N PRO A 123 -28.67 -22.70 -17.04
CA PRO A 123 -28.81 -21.65 -16.06
C PRO A 123 -29.48 -22.08 -14.75
N LYS A 124 -30.42 -23.02 -14.83
CA LYS A 124 -31.09 -23.57 -13.64
C LYS A 124 -30.14 -24.34 -12.73
N LYS A 125 -29.25 -25.16 -13.33
CA LYS A 125 -28.21 -25.88 -12.56
C LYS A 125 -27.17 -24.93 -12.00
N LEU A 126 -26.67 -24.00 -12.79
CA LEU A 126 -25.69 -22.99 -12.37
C LEU A 126 -26.23 -22.13 -11.23
N SER A 127 -27.51 -21.75 -11.24
CA SER A 127 -28.14 -20.95 -10.19
C SER A 127 -28.26 -21.68 -8.85
N GLN A 128 -28.10 -23.01 -8.80
CA GLN A 128 -28.14 -23.80 -7.55
C GLN A 128 -26.94 -23.49 -6.65
N HIS A 129 -25.81 -22.97 -7.17
CA HIS A 129 -24.65 -22.58 -6.40
C HIS A 129 -24.87 -21.31 -5.56
N ARG A 130 -26.08 -20.70 -5.61
CA ARG A 130 -26.42 -19.52 -4.80
C ARG A 130 -26.24 -19.77 -3.31
N ASP A 131 -25.48 -18.92 -2.63
CA ASP A 131 -25.40 -18.89 -1.17
C ASP A 131 -26.73 -18.32 -0.59
N LYS A 132 -27.25 -18.94 0.48
CA LYS A 132 -28.52 -18.54 1.12
C LYS A 132 -28.52 -17.07 1.59
N ARG A 133 -27.33 -16.51 1.92
CA ARG A 133 -27.16 -15.13 2.38
C ARG A 133 -27.19 -14.08 1.26
N MET A 134 -27.25 -14.49 0.00
CA MET A 134 -27.30 -13.54 -1.12
C MET A 134 -28.66 -12.85 -1.21
N LYS A 135 -28.62 -11.53 -1.49
CA LYS A 135 -29.83 -10.73 -1.70
C LYS A 135 -30.56 -11.10 -2.99
N ALA A 136 -29.82 -11.41 -4.07
CA ALA A 136 -30.39 -11.82 -5.34
C ALA A 136 -31.07 -13.18 -5.20
N SER A 137 -32.28 -13.30 -5.74
CA SER A 137 -32.99 -14.57 -5.79
C SER A 137 -32.37 -15.54 -6.80
N ARG A 138 -32.73 -16.81 -6.73
CA ARG A 138 -32.24 -17.82 -7.67
C ARG A 138 -32.69 -17.52 -9.10
N GLU A 139 -33.90 -17.06 -9.28
CA GLU A 139 -34.49 -16.72 -10.58
C GLU A 139 -33.78 -15.54 -11.23
N ILE A 140 -33.34 -14.56 -10.44
CA ILE A 140 -32.53 -13.42 -10.93
C ILE A 140 -31.15 -13.89 -11.40
N ILE A 141 -30.50 -14.79 -10.63
CA ILE A 141 -29.21 -15.38 -11.03
C ILE A 141 -29.41 -16.23 -12.30
N GLU A 142 -30.43 -17.06 -12.36
CA GLU A 142 -30.76 -17.87 -13.55
C GLU A 142 -30.93 -17.01 -14.80
N LYS A 143 -31.72 -15.93 -14.71
CA LYS A 143 -31.88 -14.98 -15.82
C LYS A 143 -30.58 -14.34 -16.24
N SER A 144 -29.65 -14.03 -15.31
CA SER A 144 -28.37 -13.43 -15.62
C SER A 144 -27.37 -14.37 -16.30
N LEU A 145 -27.64 -15.67 -16.25
CA LEU A 145 -26.82 -16.73 -16.86
C LEU A 145 -27.30 -17.14 -18.24
N ASN A 146 -28.40 -16.56 -18.73
CA ASN A 146 -28.88 -16.74 -20.10
C ASN A 146 -27.99 -15.91 -21.04
N GLY A 147 -27.18 -16.61 -21.83
CA GLY A 147 -26.24 -15.98 -22.77
C GLY A 147 -25.95 -16.88 -23.97
N HIS A 148 -24.97 -16.46 -24.76
CA HIS A 148 -24.48 -17.18 -25.92
C HIS A 148 -23.09 -17.75 -25.64
N TRP A 149 -23.02 -19.06 -25.53
CA TRP A 149 -21.75 -19.74 -25.26
C TRP A 149 -20.84 -19.69 -26.49
N ARG A 150 -19.64 -19.13 -26.33
CA ARG A 150 -18.62 -18.98 -27.38
C ARG A 150 -17.34 -19.65 -26.92
N GLU A 151 -16.82 -20.58 -27.70
CA GLU A 151 -15.65 -21.39 -27.35
C GLU A 151 -14.41 -20.55 -27.02
N GLU A 152 -14.16 -19.50 -27.81
CA GLU A 152 -13.02 -18.61 -27.58
C GLU A 152 -13.13 -17.84 -26.26
N GLN A 153 -14.38 -17.53 -25.81
CA GLN A 153 -14.58 -16.83 -24.54
C GLN A 153 -14.56 -17.79 -23.35
N LEU A 154 -15.00 -19.02 -23.55
CA LEU A 154 -14.86 -20.08 -22.54
C LEU A 154 -13.38 -20.42 -22.32
N PHE A 155 -12.59 -20.51 -23.35
CA PHE A 155 -11.15 -20.69 -23.27
C PHE A 155 -10.48 -19.53 -22.52
N ASN A 156 -10.79 -18.28 -22.88
CA ASN A 156 -10.28 -17.09 -22.19
C ASN A 156 -10.68 -17.03 -20.71
N LEU A 157 -11.90 -17.47 -20.38
CA LEU A 157 -12.41 -17.56 -19.00
C LEU A 157 -11.61 -18.59 -18.20
N SER A 158 -11.33 -19.78 -18.77
CA SER A 158 -10.53 -20.83 -18.15
C SER A 158 -9.12 -20.35 -17.85
N LEU A 159 -8.42 -19.79 -18.84
CA LEU A 159 -7.06 -19.25 -18.66
C LEU A 159 -7.00 -18.18 -17.59
N ALA A 160 -7.93 -17.21 -17.60
CA ALA A 160 -7.95 -16.14 -16.62
C ALA A 160 -8.24 -16.68 -15.21
N TYR A 161 -9.10 -17.70 -15.07
CA TYR A 161 -9.42 -18.35 -13.81
C TYR A 161 -8.21 -19.14 -13.27
N GLU A 162 -7.55 -19.95 -14.07
CA GLU A 162 -6.36 -20.70 -13.67
C GLU A 162 -5.24 -19.76 -13.21
N HIS A 163 -5.00 -18.67 -13.96
CA HIS A 163 -4.01 -17.68 -13.59
C HIS A 163 -4.40 -16.94 -12.29
N TYR A 164 -5.68 -16.66 -12.09
CA TYR A 164 -6.17 -16.10 -10.83
C TYR A 164 -5.90 -17.02 -9.65
N LEU A 165 -6.13 -18.34 -9.78
CA LEU A 165 -5.84 -19.33 -8.73
C LEU A 165 -4.34 -19.40 -8.44
N PHE A 166 -3.50 -19.46 -9.47
CA PHE A 166 -2.05 -19.42 -9.32
C PHE A 166 -1.58 -18.18 -8.55
N LEU A 167 -2.06 -16.99 -8.93
CA LEU A 167 -1.72 -15.73 -8.24
C LEU A 167 -2.21 -15.72 -6.79
N ARG A 168 -3.35 -16.34 -6.48
CA ARG A 168 -3.85 -16.46 -5.11
C ARG A 168 -2.90 -17.29 -4.25
N ASP A 169 -2.38 -18.38 -4.78
CA ASP A 169 -1.42 -19.23 -4.09
C ASP A 169 -0.07 -18.51 -3.91
N GLN A 170 0.39 -17.76 -4.92
CA GLN A 170 1.57 -16.88 -4.78
C GLN A 170 1.37 -15.80 -3.72
N MET A 171 0.15 -15.27 -3.57
CA MET A 171 -0.18 -14.31 -2.51
C MET A 171 0.01 -14.91 -1.12
N ILE A 172 -0.46 -16.15 -0.90
CA ILE A 172 -0.31 -16.85 0.38
C ILE A 172 1.18 -17.08 0.69
N LYS A 173 1.96 -17.54 -0.29
CA LYS A 173 3.42 -17.70 -0.13
C LYS A 173 4.10 -16.38 0.25
N CYS A 174 3.71 -15.28 -0.42
CA CYS A 174 4.23 -13.95 -0.12
C CYS A 174 3.84 -13.49 1.29
N ASP A 175 2.61 -13.74 1.73
CA ASP A 175 2.15 -13.42 3.08
C ASP A 175 2.95 -14.19 4.14
N ASN A 176 3.24 -15.46 3.92
CA ASN A 176 4.05 -16.28 4.83
C ASN A 176 5.48 -15.73 4.98
N GLU A 177 6.11 -15.29 3.88
CA GLU A 177 7.45 -14.68 3.95
C GLU A 177 7.42 -13.33 4.67
N ILE A 178 6.38 -12.51 4.42
CA ILE A 178 6.20 -11.24 5.15
C ILE A 178 6.03 -11.52 6.65
N GLU A 179 5.24 -12.51 7.02
CA GLU A 179 5.00 -12.88 8.42
C GLU A 179 6.31 -13.30 9.12
N LYS A 180 7.14 -14.14 8.49
CA LYS A 180 8.47 -14.53 9.01
C LYS A 180 9.35 -13.29 9.28
N ILE A 181 9.38 -12.35 8.36
CA ILE A 181 10.15 -11.12 8.54
C ILE A 181 9.60 -10.30 9.71
N MET A 182 8.27 -10.19 9.82
CA MET A 182 7.61 -9.45 10.90
C MET A 182 7.87 -10.10 12.29
N ILE A 183 7.97 -11.42 12.37
CA ILE A 183 8.39 -12.13 13.59
C ILE A 183 9.79 -11.67 13.99
N ASN A 184 10.74 -11.64 13.05
CA ASN A 184 12.12 -11.22 13.31
C ASN A 184 12.27 -9.73 13.64
N MET A 185 11.23 -8.93 13.40
CA MET A 185 11.18 -7.51 13.77
C MET A 185 10.54 -7.25 15.14
N SER A 186 10.09 -8.30 15.84
CA SER A 186 9.55 -8.17 17.20
C SER A 186 10.62 -7.68 18.17
N ASP A 187 10.23 -6.81 19.08
CA ASP A 187 11.08 -6.26 20.14
C ASP A 187 10.64 -6.88 21.47
N ASP A 188 11.52 -7.69 22.07
CA ASP A 188 11.27 -8.41 23.32
C ASP A 188 11.07 -7.46 24.52
N THR A 189 11.42 -6.19 24.39
CA THR A 189 11.20 -5.15 25.40
C THR A 189 9.77 -4.62 25.39
N VAL A 190 8.98 -4.89 24.33
CA VAL A 190 7.59 -4.48 24.23
C VAL A 190 6.71 -5.33 25.13
N PRO A 191 5.91 -4.73 26.05
CA PRO A 191 5.02 -5.48 26.91
C PRO A 191 4.04 -6.36 26.12
N GLU A 192 3.80 -7.58 26.59
CA GLU A 192 2.84 -8.48 25.95
C GLU A 192 1.42 -7.90 26.03
N LYS A 193 0.80 -7.69 24.89
CA LYS A 193 -0.57 -7.20 24.78
C LYS A 193 -1.25 -7.79 23.55
N LYS A 194 -2.49 -8.26 23.73
CA LYS A 194 -3.32 -8.68 22.58
C LYS A 194 -3.98 -7.45 21.95
N THR A 195 -3.66 -7.21 20.68
CA THR A 195 -4.32 -6.17 19.89
C THR A 195 -5.70 -6.62 19.40
N LYS A 196 -6.53 -5.70 18.96
CA LYS A 196 -7.76 -6.04 18.24
C LYS A 196 -7.43 -6.81 16.97
N LYS A 197 -7.92 -8.05 16.85
CA LYS A 197 -7.73 -8.86 15.63
C LYS A 197 -8.13 -8.10 14.38
N THR A 198 -7.23 -8.08 13.40
CA THR A 198 -7.52 -7.54 12.08
C THR A 198 -8.55 -8.43 11.38
N ILE A 199 -9.66 -7.83 10.89
CA ILE A 199 -10.66 -8.59 10.13
C ILE A 199 -10.03 -9.01 8.80
N ILE A 200 -9.86 -10.32 8.61
CA ILE A 200 -9.36 -10.89 7.35
C ILE A 200 -10.44 -10.73 6.26
N ARG A 201 -10.09 -10.02 5.23
CA ARG A 201 -10.90 -9.81 4.02
C ARG A 201 -10.12 -10.28 2.79
N LYS A 202 -10.78 -10.39 1.66
CA LYS A 202 -10.22 -10.91 0.39
C LYS A 202 -8.78 -10.49 0.06
N ASN A 203 -8.41 -9.24 0.26
CA ASN A 203 -7.07 -8.71 -0.11
C ASN A 203 -6.24 -8.29 1.11
N THR A 204 -6.66 -8.63 2.32
CA THR A 204 -5.86 -8.38 3.53
C THR A 204 -4.83 -9.49 3.69
N PRO A 205 -3.69 -9.23 4.36
CA PRO A 205 -2.76 -10.28 4.74
C PRO A 205 -3.44 -11.40 5.52
N THR A 206 -2.94 -12.63 5.38
CA THR A 206 -3.49 -13.83 6.04
C THR A 206 -3.14 -13.92 7.52
N PHE A 207 -2.23 -13.09 7.99
CA PHE A 207 -1.75 -13.00 9.38
C PHE A 207 -2.24 -11.70 10.08
N ASP A 208 -2.12 -11.65 11.41
CA ASP A 208 -2.55 -10.49 12.21
C ASP A 208 -1.51 -9.37 12.20
N VAL A 209 -1.58 -8.53 11.17
CA VAL A 209 -0.70 -7.37 10.99
C VAL A 209 -0.70 -6.44 12.21
N ALA A 210 -1.84 -6.28 12.90
CA ALA A 210 -1.94 -5.38 14.05
C ALA A 210 -1.03 -5.87 15.21
N GLN A 211 -1.07 -7.17 15.50
CA GLN A 211 -0.24 -7.77 16.54
C GLN A 211 1.25 -7.66 16.21
N TYR A 212 1.66 -8.00 14.99
CA TYR A 212 3.07 -7.92 14.61
C TYR A 212 3.62 -6.49 14.60
N ILE A 213 2.83 -5.50 14.15
CA ILE A 213 3.26 -4.10 14.23
C ILE A 213 3.35 -3.66 15.70
N TYR A 214 2.42 -4.07 16.55
CA TYR A 214 2.50 -3.79 17.98
C TYR A 214 3.77 -4.41 18.61
N ASN A 215 4.05 -5.68 18.33
CA ASN A 215 5.25 -6.36 18.83
C ASN A 215 6.55 -5.67 18.39
N ALA A 216 6.57 -5.04 17.22
CA ALA A 216 7.74 -4.33 16.70
C ALA A 216 7.85 -2.86 17.18
N THR A 217 6.77 -2.25 17.68
CA THR A 217 6.74 -0.80 17.95
C THR A 217 6.20 -0.41 19.32
N GLY A 218 5.57 -1.33 20.05
CA GLY A 218 4.84 -1.04 21.29
C GLY A 218 3.56 -0.22 21.11
N VAL A 219 3.10 0.00 19.86
CA VAL A 219 1.97 0.91 19.58
C VAL A 219 0.94 0.28 18.65
N GLU A 220 -0.34 0.42 18.99
CA GLU A 220 -1.45 -0.04 18.16
C GLU A 220 -1.75 0.92 17.00
N LEU A 221 -0.89 0.95 15.99
CA LEU A 221 -1.02 1.87 14.85
C LEU A 221 -2.28 1.63 14.00
N THR A 222 -2.90 0.46 14.11
CA THR A 222 -4.17 0.14 13.42
C THR A 222 -5.42 0.73 14.08
N GLU A 223 -5.30 1.32 15.29
CA GLU A 223 -6.37 2.08 15.94
C GLU A 223 -6.56 3.46 15.30
N ILE A 224 -5.60 3.96 14.56
CA ILE A 224 -5.73 5.23 13.84
C ILE A 224 -6.85 5.12 12.80
N TYR A 225 -7.78 6.06 12.80
CA TYR A 225 -8.89 6.10 11.85
C TYR A 225 -8.41 5.97 10.40
N GLY A 226 -8.98 5.00 9.67
CA GLY A 226 -8.65 4.73 8.27
C GLY A 226 -7.36 3.92 8.05
N ILE A 227 -6.55 3.69 9.09
CA ILE A 227 -5.34 2.85 9.00
C ILE A 227 -5.68 1.45 9.51
N LYS A 228 -5.85 0.50 8.57
CA LYS A 228 -6.10 -0.91 8.90
C LYS A 228 -5.03 -1.80 8.24
N GLY A 229 -4.97 -3.07 8.58
CA GLY A 229 -3.94 -4.03 8.25
C GLY A 229 -3.08 -3.73 7.02
N THR A 230 -3.65 -3.76 5.81
CA THR A 230 -2.89 -3.53 4.56
C THR A 230 -2.25 -2.13 4.48
N ILE A 231 -2.94 -1.09 4.98
CA ILE A 231 -2.39 0.28 4.98
C ILE A 231 -1.29 0.39 6.02
N ALA A 232 -1.51 -0.15 7.22
CA ALA A 232 -0.52 -0.17 8.30
C ALA A 232 0.75 -0.90 7.85
N LEU A 233 0.62 -2.10 7.27
CA LEU A 233 1.75 -2.86 6.72
C LEU A 233 2.50 -2.08 5.63
N THR A 234 1.76 -1.40 4.73
CA THR A 234 2.38 -0.58 3.67
C THR A 234 3.19 0.58 4.26
N VAL A 235 2.66 1.28 5.27
CA VAL A 235 3.38 2.39 5.92
C VAL A 235 4.58 1.84 6.69
N PHE A 236 4.38 0.82 7.50
CA PHE A 236 5.42 0.20 8.31
C PHE A 236 6.58 -0.34 7.45
N SER A 237 6.30 -1.01 6.33
CA SER A 237 7.33 -1.50 5.42
C SER A 237 8.15 -0.39 4.75
N GLU A 238 7.62 0.83 4.64
CA GLU A 238 8.35 1.97 4.08
C GLU A 238 9.11 2.77 5.15
N THR A 239 8.73 2.70 6.42
CA THR A 239 9.30 3.51 7.51
C THR A 239 10.17 2.72 8.49
N GLY A 240 9.88 1.44 8.71
CA GLY A 240 10.42 0.63 9.79
C GLY A 240 9.82 1.02 11.15
N ALA A 241 10.37 0.45 12.22
CA ALA A 241 9.98 0.74 13.60
C ALA A 241 10.53 2.08 14.10
N ASN A 242 11.80 2.39 13.81
CA ASN A 242 12.54 3.53 14.37
C ASN A 242 12.39 4.81 13.53
N ILE A 243 11.16 5.31 13.43
CA ILE A 243 10.86 6.52 12.63
C ILE A 243 11.54 7.76 13.22
N LYS A 244 11.67 7.86 14.57
CA LYS A 244 12.19 9.03 15.29
C LYS A 244 13.67 9.28 14.97
N GLU A 245 14.49 8.25 14.92
CA GLU A 245 15.91 8.36 14.60
C GLU A 245 16.14 8.95 13.21
N LYS A 246 15.23 8.65 12.29
CA LYS A 246 15.33 9.01 10.87
C LYS A 246 14.61 10.31 10.51
N PHE A 247 13.60 10.68 11.29
CA PHE A 247 12.86 11.93 11.14
C PHE A 247 12.71 12.59 12.52
N PRO A 248 13.65 13.47 12.91
CA PRO A 248 13.61 14.14 14.22
C PRO A 248 12.30 14.89 14.51
N THR A 249 11.57 15.32 13.50
CA THR A 249 10.29 16.03 13.63
C THR A 249 9.19 15.48 12.73
N ASP A 250 7.93 15.62 13.17
CA ASP A 250 6.76 15.31 12.36
C ASP A 250 6.71 16.12 11.06
N LYS A 251 7.23 17.35 11.07
CA LYS A 251 7.32 18.22 9.87
C LYS A 251 8.24 17.61 8.81
N GLN A 252 9.37 17.04 9.22
CA GLN A 252 10.28 16.34 8.29
C GLN A 252 9.64 15.07 7.74
N PHE A 253 8.97 14.30 8.61
CA PHE A 253 8.26 13.08 8.20
C PHE A 253 7.17 13.38 7.16
N VAL A 254 6.27 14.33 7.42
CA VAL A 254 5.19 14.65 6.46
C VAL A 254 5.71 15.29 5.16
N ARG A 255 6.88 15.96 5.21
CA ARG A 255 7.56 16.47 4.02
C ARG A 255 8.13 15.33 3.17
N TRP A 256 8.77 14.34 3.80
CA TRP A 256 9.24 13.13 3.13
C TRP A 256 8.09 12.35 2.47
N LEU A 257 6.94 12.27 3.12
CA LEU A 257 5.72 11.65 2.57
C LEU A 257 5.12 12.38 1.36
N ASN A 258 5.63 13.57 1.01
CA ASN A 258 5.04 14.46 0.01
C ASN A 258 3.57 14.82 0.32
N LEU A 259 3.25 15.10 1.59
CA LEU A 259 1.93 15.50 2.06
C LEU A 259 1.85 16.99 2.42
N VAL A 260 2.89 17.77 2.10
CA VAL A 260 2.94 19.22 2.29
C VAL A 260 3.09 19.92 0.94
N PRO A 261 2.60 21.16 0.81
CA PRO A 261 2.83 21.97 -0.38
C PRO A 261 4.32 22.21 -0.64
N ASP A 262 4.71 22.20 -1.91
CA ASP A 262 6.03 22.62 -2.39
C ASP A 262 5.88 24.05 -2.91
N ASN A 263 5.87 25.00 -1.97
CA ASN A 263 5.59 26.39 -2.29
C ASN A 263 6.71 26.98 -3.18
N LYS A 264 6.32 27.55 -4.31
CA LYS A 264 7.19 28.38 -5.13
C LYS A 264 6.90 29.83 -4.78
N ILE A 265 7.89 30.51 -4.25
CA ILE A 265 7.77 31.91 -3.82
C ILE A 265 8.70 32.75 -4.67
N THR A 266 8.25 33.88 -5.17
CA THR A 266 9.02 34.90 -5.89
C THR A 266 8.59 36.27 -5.40
N GLY A 267 9.54 37.13 -5.01
CA GLY A 267 9.24 38.47 -4.49
C GLY A 267 8.26 38.44 -3.29
N GLY A 268 8.37 37.45 -2.38
CA GLY A 268 7.46 37.31 -1.23
C GLY A 268 6.08 36.74 -1.56
N LYS A 269 5.71 36.59 -2.85
CA LYS A 269 4.40 36.06 -3.28
C LYS A 269 4.48 34.58 -3.61
N VAL A 270 3.49 33.81 -3.12
CA VAL A 270 3.35 32.37 -3.43
C VAL A 270 2.74 32.21 -4.81
N ILE A 271 3.57 31.81 -5.80
CA ILE A 271 3.12 31.54 -7.17
C ILE A 271 2.42 30.17 -7.26
N SER A 272 2.86 29.19 -6.51
CA SER A 272 2.30 27.84 -6.54
C SER A 272 2.45 27.16 -5.18
N SER A 273 1.37 26.51 -4.71
CA SER A 273 1.35 25.69 -3.50
C SER A 273 0.98 24.24 -3.80
N LYS A 274 1.38 23.73 -4.98
CA LYS A 274 1.11 22.35 -5.39
C LYS A 274 2.01 21.37 -4.60
N VAL A 275 1.45 20.22 -4.23
CA VAL A 275 2.21 19.13 -3.65
C VAL A 275 3.10 18.50 -4.74
N LYS A 276 4.29 18.00 -4.36
CA LYS A 276 5.20 17.32 -5.30
C LYS A 276 4.49 16.19 -6.04
N LYS A 277 4.67 16.13 -7.37
CA LYS A 277 4.06 15.09 -8.22
C LYS A 277 4.67 13.70 -7.96
N ARG A 278 5.88 13.61 -7.40
CA ARG A 278 6.55 12.33 -7.11
C ARG A 278 5.75 11.54 -6.08
N LYS A 279 5.44 10.28 -6.43
CA LYS A 279 4.66 9.39 -5.57
C LYS A 279 5.57 8.76 -4.51
N ASN A 280 5.32 9.05 -3.23
CA ASN A 280 5.84 8.29 -2.10
C ASN A 280 4.80 7.22 -1.73
N LYS A 281 5.19 5.95 -1.57
CA LYS A 281 4.24 4.86 -1.34
C LYS A 281 3.55 4.96 0.02
N ALA A 282 4.28 5.29 1.08
CA ALA A 282 3.69 5.54 2.40
C ALA A 282 2.75 6.77 2.36
N GLY A 283 3.14 7.85 1.67
CA GLY A 283 2.27 9.01 1.47
C GLY A 283 0.99 8.67 0.69
N GLN A 284 1.06 7.76 -0.29
CA GLN A 284 -0.14 7.26 -0.98
C GLN A 284 -1.01 6.40 -0.05
N ALA A 285 -0.41 5.60 0.83
CA ALA A 285 -1.15 4.83 1.83
C ALA A 285 -1.94 5.75 2.77
N PHE A 286 -1.35 6.83 3.26
CA PHE A 286 -2.07 7.84 4.06
C PHE A 286 -3.18 8.54 3.27
N LYS A 287 -2.99 8.83 1.99
CA LYS A 287 -4.07 9.38 1.13
C LYS A 287 -5.21 8.37 0.97
N SER A 288 -4.90 7.09 0.80
CA SER A 288 -5.89 6.03 0.75
C SER A 288 -6.64 5.92 2.07
N ALA A 289 -5.94 5.97 3.22
CA ALA A 289 -6.56 6.01 4.55
C ALA A 289 -7.52 7.19 4.68
N ALA A 290 -7.09 8.40 4.32
CA ALA A 290 -7.94 9.60 4.37
C ALA A 290 -9.19 9.45 3.49
N ASN A 291 -9.06 8.83 2.31
CA ASN A 291 -10.20 8.61 1.41
C ASN A 291 -11.22 7.62 1.98
N THR A 292 -10.83 6.66 2.83
CA THR A 292 -11.77 5.74 3.47
C THR A 292 -12.68 6.42 4.50
N LEU A 293 -12.28 7.58 5.03
CA LEU A 293 -13.03 8.32 6.04
C LEU A 293 -14.28 9.03 5.50
N TRP A 294 -14.48 9.04 4.18
CA TRP A 294 -15.56 9.79 3.54
C TRP A 294 -16.96 9.55 4.13
N LYS A 295 -17.27 8.29 4.46
CA LYS A 295 -18.55 7.88 5.05
C LYS A 295 -18.49 7.62 6.56
N ALA A 296 -17.34 7.86 7.18
CA ALA A 296 -17.16 7.61 8.60
C ALA A 296 -17.81 8.71 9.45
N GLN A 297 -18.15 8.37 10.70
CA GLN A 297 -18.66 9.30 11.70
C GLN A 297 -17.57 9.51 12.76
N ASN A 298 -16.69 10.46 12.52
CA ASN A 298 -15.62 10.85 13.43
C ASN A 298 -15.08 12.25 13.08
N PRO A 299 -14.38 12.93 14.01
CA PRO A 299 -13.91 14.30 13.78
C PRO A 299 -13.03 14.51 12.56
N LEU A 300 -12.23 13.50 12.14
CA LEU A 300 -11.40 13.60 10.94
C LEU A 300 -12.25 13.51 9.67
N ALA A 301 -13.32 12.73 9.69
CA ALA A 301 -14.27 12.65 8.59
C ALA A 301 -15.05 13.96 8.42
N ASP A 302 -15.44 14.59 9.53
CA ASP A 302 -16.12 15.91 9.51
C ASP A 302 -15.20 16.98 8.94
N ASP A 303 -13.93 17.00 9.35
CA ASP A 303 -12.93 17.91 8.78
C ASP A 303 -12.68 17.62 7.28
N LEU A 304 -12.68 16.34 6.87
CA LEU A 304 -12.58 15.97 5.46
C LEU A 304 -13.74 16.54 4.64
N ARG A 305 -14.99 16.36 5.10
CA ARG A 305 -16.19 16.84 4.42
C ARG A 305 -16.19 18.37 4.31
N ARG A 306 -15.90 19.08 5.42
CA ARG A 306 -15.79 20.55 5.46
C ARG A 306 -14.72 21.07 4.51
N ARG A 307 -13.52 20.49 4.50
CA ARG A 307 -12.44 20.88 3.59
C ARG A 307 -12.76 20.58 2.13
N LYS A 308 -13.46 19.50 1.85
CA LYS A 308 -13.87 19.18 0.47
C LYS A 308 -14.84 20.20 -0.06
N ALA A 309 -15.83 20.62 0.71
CA ALA A 309 -16.78 21.66 0.33
C ALA A 309 -16.04 22.98 -0.03
N LYS A 310 -15.02 23.35 0.79
CA LYS A 310 -14.29 24.63 0.60
C LYS A 310 -13.21 24.56 -0.50
N ASN A 311 -12.44 23.46 -0.60
CA ASN A 311 -11.18 23.42 -1.36
C ASN A 311 -11.14 22.31 -2.42
N GLY A 312 -12.19 21.53 -2.55
CA GLY A 312 -12.26 20.35 -3.42
C GLY A 312 -11.61 19.08 -2.83
N ALA A 313 -11.96 17.93 -3.40
CA ALA A 313 -11.61 16.62 -2.87
C ALA A 313 -10.10 16.37 -2.75
N GLY A 314 -9.34 16.72 -3.78
CA GLY A 314 -7.90 16.45 -3.82
C GLY A 314 -7.11 17.13 -2.70
N LYS A 315 -7.38 18.42 -2.46
CA LYS A 315 -6.74 19.21 -1.39
C LYS A 315 -7.18 18.71 -0.01
N ALA A 316 -8.46 18.38 0.16
CA ALA A 316 -9.02 17.86 1.40
C ALA A 316 -8.37 16.53 1.79
N ILE A 317 -8.27 15.56 0.86
CA ILE A 317 -7.63 14.26 1.09
C ILE A 317 -6.16 14.43 1.53
N VAL A 318 -5.40 15.31 0.87
CA VAL A 318 -3.99 15.56 1.25
C VAL A 318 -3.89 16.16 2.65
N ALA A 319 -4.77 17.10 3.00
CA ALA A 319 -4.77 17.73 4.33
C ALA A 319 -5.08 16.72 5.44
N ILE A 320 -6.05 15.83 5.24
CA ILE A 320 -6.37 14.76 6.20
C ILE A 320 -5.27 13.70 6.22
N ALA A 321 -4.71 13.32 5.08
CA ALA A 321 -3.56 12.41 5.02
C ALA A 321 -2.36 12.94 5.81
N LYS A 322 -2.09 14.26 5.75
CA LYS A 322 -1.08 14.92 6.59
C LYS A 322 -1.41 14.77 8.08
N LYS A 323 -2.66 15.03 8.49
CA LYS A 323 -3.07 14.84 9.90
C LYS A 323 -2.88 13.40 10.36
N LEU A 324 -3.30 12.42 9.56
CA LEU A 324 -3.12 11.00 9.87
C LEU A 324 -1.64 10.64 10.02
N ALA A 325 -0.78 11.14 9.12
CA ALA A 325 0.66 10.93 9.20
C ALA A 325 1.28 11.58 10.46
N THR A 326 0.83 12.76 10.86
CA THR A 326 1.26 13.41 12.10
C THR A 326 0.82 12.62 13.33
N ILE A 327 -0.42 12.09 13.35
CA ILE A 327 -0.91 11.22 14.43
C ILE A 327 -0.05 9.95 14.50
N TYR A 328 0.17 9.30 13.37
CA TYR A 328 1.02 8.11 13.27
C TYR A 328 2.41 8.36 13.85
N TYR A 329 3.07 9.44 13.43
CA TYR A 329 4.38 9.84 13.92
C TYR A 329 4.40 10.08 15.44
N LYS A 330 3.42 10.81 15.97
CA LYS A 330 3.33 11.09 17.40
C LYS A 330 3.05 9.84 18.24
N MET A 331 2.23 8.92 17.75
CA MET A 331 1.98 7.65 18.43
C MET A 331 3.25 6.81 18.55
N THR A 332 4.06 6.73 17.48
CA THR A 332 5.35 6.01 17.54
C THR A 332 6.37 6.66 18.49
N GLN A 333 6.18 7.91 18.90
CA GLN A 333 7.03 8.56 19.91
C GLN A 333 6.63 8.22 21.34
N LEU A 334 5.35 7.98 21.60
CA LEU A 334 4.85 7.67 22.93
C LEU A 334 5.37 6.33 23.45
N SER A 335 5.61 5.35 22.57
CA SER A 335 6.22 4.07 22.93
C SER A 335 7.62 4.22 23.53
N GLY A 336 8.45 5.10 22.98
CA GLY A 336 9.78 5.40 23.51
C GLY A 336 9.79 6.00 24.92
N PHE A 337 8.75 6.72 25.30
CA PHE A 337 8.60 7.27 26.68
C PHE A 337 8.17 6.20 27.68
N LEU A 338 7.27 5.29 27.30
CA LEU A 338 6.81 4.21 28.18
C LEU A 338 7.91 3.18 28.45
N ILE A 339 8.68 2.81 27.45
CA ILE A 339 9.79 1.86 27.57
C ILE A 339 10.93 2.47 28.44
N HIS A 340 11.28 3.75 28.26
CA HIS A 340 12.32 4.41 29.06
C HIS A 340 11.88 4.71 30.51
N SER A 341 10.60 4.85 30.80
CA SER A 341 10.12 5.05 32.18
C SER A 341 10.09 3.74 32.99
N ILE A 342 9.90 2.59 32.32
CA ILE A 342 9.94 1.26 32.97
C ILE A 342 11.37 0.80 33.24
N SER A 343 12.35 1.17 32.40
CA SER A 343 13.77 0.82 32.62
C SER A 343 14.47 1.68 33.68
N ARG A 344 13.78 2.60 34.34
CA ARG A 344 14.29 3.44 35.43
C ARG A 344 13.63 3.18 36.80
N ILE A 345 12.79 2.14 36.90
CA ILE A 345 12.28 1.55 38.13
C ILE A 345 12.94 0.19 38.33
#